data_068a16f03ed66ff27a611c49478a1023
#
_entry.id   068a16f03ed66ff27a611c49478a1023
#
_cell.length_a   1.000
_cell.length_b   1.000
_cell.length_c   1.000
_cell.angle_alpha   90.00
_cell.angle_beta   90.00
_cell.angle_gamma   90.00
#
_symmetry.space_group_name_H-M   'P 1'
#
loop_
_entity.id
_entity.type
_entity.pdbx_description
1 polymer ?
#
loop_
_entity_poly.entity_id
_entity_poly.type
_entity_poly.pdbx_seq_one_letter_code
_entity_poly.pdbx_strand_id
1 'polypeptide(L)'
;MADQMVLTTQQWLNSTYGNKTGFGSVQETGNTGWDTINALIRALQIELGITATANNFGSGTQSRFKSRWPNGITQTSGYDNVHGIIQGALWCKGYRAEYGGITLEFTDHVADSIRQMKVDIGLGDTSATVDVELMMALLSMKQFRLLSAYGGKPAIRQAQQAINRGYKNYTGIIPTDGLYGREMNTALIQVLQAIEGYTPAEATGNFGAGTRAKLRTISSGTNQWVWLATVNLVCNGYSILPTSTWNSGISNTLWQFQQAHALPVTGVVDPTTWMSLLTSKGDPNRPCVACDTRFEITDELAGHLKADGYQIVGRYLSEPNQSSKSEADYFKALRTGELERIVGHGLKYFPIFQEYSTELKYFSVENGHRHAKEAQYAAQRLGVPPTVIYFAVDYDATDPQVTSHILPYFKAVTQSLGGGYRVGIYASRNICTRIAQAG
;
A
#
# COMPACT_ATOMS: atom_id res chain seq x y z
N MET A 1 16.28 -5.15 17.44
CA MET A 1 17.71 -4.96 17.80
C MET A 1 18.22 -3.83 16.93
N ALA A 2 19.01 -2.91 17.51
CA ALA A 2 19.69 -1.86 16.77
C ALA A 2 20.74 -2.49 15.83
N ASP A 3 20.80 -2.02 14.60
CA ASP A 3 21.82 -2.41 13.63
C ASP A 3 23.06 -1.52 13.82
N GLN A 4 24.21 -2.14 14.09
CA GLN A 4 25.45 -1.40 14.37
C GLN A 4 25.93 -0.56 13.18
N MET A 5 25.71 -1.01 11.96
CA MET A 5 26.13 -0.28 10.76
C MET A 5 25.22 0.93 10.49
N VAL A 6 23.94 0.79 10.76
CA VAL A 6 23.00 1.92 10.73
C VAL A 6 23.35 2.94 11.82
N LEU A 7 23.66 2.49 13.04
CA LEU A 7 24.13 3.38 14.10
C LEU A 7 25.40 4.13 13.71
N THR A 8 26.38 3.43 13.16
CA THR A 8 27.62 4.03 12.65
C THR A 8 27.35 5.07 11.55
N THR A 9 26.37 4.81 10.67
CA THR A 9 25.91 5.76 9.66
C THR A 9 25.33 7.02 10.30
N GLN A 10 24.46 6.88 11.30
CA GLN A 10 23.86 8.02 12.00
C GLN A 10 24.90 8.87 12.71
N GLN A 11 25.87 8.24 13.38
CA GLN A 11 27.01 8.92 14.04
C GLN A 11 27.88 9.66 13.04
N TRP A 12 28.22 9.03 11.90
CA TRP A 12 28.97 9.68 10.84
C TRP A 12 28.22 10.88 10.26
N LEU A 13 26.93 10.76 10.02
CA LEU A 13 26.10 11.85 9.53
C LEU A 13 26.10 13.04 10.50
N ASN A 14 25.94 12.82 11.79
CA ASN A 14 25.97 13.88 12.80
C ASN A 14 27.35 14.52 12.90
N SER A 15 28.43 13.74 12.90
CA SER A 15 29.80 14.27 12.99
C SER A 15 30.21 15.07 11.76
N THR A 16 29.78 14.65 10.56
CA THR A 16 30.20 15.28 9.29
C THR A 16 29.29 16.46 8.93
N TYR A 17 28.00 16.39 9.17
CA TYR A 17 27.00 17.35 8.71
C TYR A 17 26.32 18.12 9.85
N GLY A 18 26.45 17.71 11.10
CA GLY A 18 25.72 18.31 12.23
C GLY A 18 25.85 19.82 12.35
N ASN A 19 27.02 20.37 11.97
CA ASN A 19 27.28 21.82 11.96
C ASN A 19 27.00 22.48 10.59
N LYS A 20 26.48 21.75 9.60
CA LYS A 20 26.15 22.30 8.28
C LYS A 20 24.75 22.86 8.28
N THR A 21 24.61 24.07 7.73
CA THR A 21 23.29 24.70 7.55
C THR A 21 22.37 23.78 6.73
N GLY A 22 21.16 23.56 7.22
CA GLY A 22 20.16 22.75 6.55
C GLY A 22 20.20 21.27 6.89
N PHE A 23 21.21 20.76 7.61
CA PHE A 23 21.24 19.34 7.97
C PHE A 23 20.34 19.02 9.18
N GLY A 24 20.46 19.77 10.26
CA GLY A 24 19.86 19.44 11.55
C GLY A 24 20.62 18.30 12.25
N SER A 25 19.89 17.28 12.72
CA SER A 25 20.48 16.08 13.34
C SER A 25 19.69 14.85 12.98
N VAL A 26 20.25 13.66 13.23
CA VAL A 26 19.58 12.37 13.18
C VAL A 26 19.75 11.66 14.53
N GLN A 27 18.69 10.98 15.01
CA GLN A 27 18.76 10.20 16.24
C GLN A 27 19.60 8.93 16.04
N GLU A 28 20.53 8.66 16.96
CA GLU A 28 21.47 7.54 16.92
C GLU A 28 20.83 6.28 17.55
N THR A 29 19.89 5.69 16.84
CA THR A 29 19.08 4.54 17.32
C THR A 29 19.52 3.19 16.76
N GLY A 30 20.32 3.20 15.68
CA GLY A 30 20.64 2.01 14.90
C GLY A 30 19.44 1.42 14.16
N ASN A 31 18.35 2.17 14.01
CA ASN A 31 17.17 1.74 13.26
C ASN A 31 17.08 2.48 11.93
N THR A 32 16.85 1.73 10.86
CA THR A 32 16.48 2.33 9.58
C THR A 32 15.05 2.86 9.67
N GLY A 33 14.89 4.15 9.40
CA GLY A 33 13.61 4.83 9.39
C GLY A 33 13.69 6.10 8.55
N TRP A 34 12.57 6.81 8.42
CA TRP A 34 12.53 8.08 7.70
C TRP A 34 13.50 9.12 8.26
N ASP A 35 13.79 9.11 9.56
CA ASP A 35 14.77 10.03 10.16
C ASP A 35 16.16 9.83 9.55
N THR A 36 16.64 8.57 9.48
CA THR A 36 17.92 8.23 8.86
C THR A 36 17.95 8.50 7.34
N ILE A 37 16.90 8.09 6.64
CA ILE A 37 16.81 8.30 5.18
C ILE A 37 16.74 9.78 4.83
N ASN A 38 15.96 10.56 5.57
CA ASN A 38 15.90 12.03 5.38
C ASN A 38 17.22 12.71 5.68
N ALA A 39 17.98 12.25 6.68
CA ALA A 39 19.32 12.75 6.97
C ALA A 39 20.30 12.46 5.83
N LEU A 40 20.26 11.24 5.26
CA LEU A 40 21.05 10.89 4.07
C LEU A 40 20.68 11.76 2.85
N ILE A 41 19.37 12.06 2.65
CA ILE A 41 18.93 12.96 1.58
C ILE A 41 19.48 14.38 1.80
N ARG A 42 19.36 14.93 3.01
CA ARG A 42 19.89 16.27 3.33
C ARG A 42 21.41 16.32 3.17
N ALA A 43 22.13 15.27 3.58
CA ALA A 43 23.57 15.15 3.36
C ALA A 43 23.92 15.21 1.87
N LEU A 44 23.23 14.44 1.02
CA LEU A 44 23.41 14.50 -0.42
C LEU A 44 23.11 15.89 -1.00
N GLN A 45 22.04 16.54 -0.53
CA GLN A 45 21.68 17.89 -0.96
C GLN A 45 22.78 18.91 -0.63
N ILE A 46 23.41 18.80 0.54
CA ILE A 46 24.53 19.64 0.95
C ILE A 46 25.73 19.40 0.01
N GLU A 47 26.07 18.13 -0.28
CA GLU A 47 27.16 17.81 -1.24
C GLU A 47 26.85 18.31 -2.66
N LEU A 48 25.59 18.45 -3.03
CA LEU A 48 25.13 19.04 -4.29
C LEU A 48 25.07 20.59 -4.24
N GLY A 49 25.48 21.23 -3.14
CA GLY A 49 25.45 22.67 -2.97
C GLY A 49 24.04 23.26 -2.83
N ILE A 50 23.08 22.45 -2.35
CA ILE A 50 21.70 22.90 -2.05
C ILE A 50 21.69 23.43 -0.62
N THR A 51 21.42 24.72 -0.44
CA THR A 51 21.38 25.37 0.87
C THR A 51 20.02 25.23 1.56
N ALA A 52 18.92 25.24 0.81
CA ALA A 52 17.57 24.98 1.30
C ALA A 52 17.26 23.48 1.16
N THR A 53 17.78 22.69 2.09
CA THR A 53 17.58 21.23 2.09
C THR A 53 16.14 20.85 2.46
N ALA A 54 15.70 19.67 2.04
CA ALA A 54 14.37 19.14 2.32
C ALA A 54 14.42 17.62 2.52
N ASN A 55 13.39 17.07 3.20
CA ASN A 55 13.26 15.63 3.44
C ASN A 55 12.67 14.87 2.22
N ASN A 56 13.08 15.26 1.01
CA ASN A 56 12.66 14.59 -0.22
C ASN A 56 13.74 14.67 -1.29
N PHE A 57 13.76 13.69 -2.17
CA PHE A 57 14.60 13.66 -3.35
C PHE A 57 13.84 14.26 -4.55
N GLY A 58 13.53 15.55 -4.48
CA GLY A 58 12.73 16.25 -5.47
C GLY A 58 13.46 16.51 -6.80
N SER A 59 12.75 17.14 -7.75
CA SER A 59 13.27 17.45 -9.09
C SER A 59 14.54 18.30 -9.08
N GLY A 60 14.66 19.24 -8.13
CA GLY A 60 15.87 20.05 -7.95
C GLY A 60 17.09 19.21 -7.57
N THR A 61 16.93 18.26 -6.63
CA THR A 61 18.01 17.32 -6.26
C THR A 61 18.38 16.42 -7.44
N GLN A 62 17.39 15.89 -8.17
CA GLN A 62 17.61 15.08 -9.36
C GLN A 62 18.38 15.83 -10.45
N SER A 63 17.99 17.06 -10.74
CA SER A 63 18.65 17.89 -11.74
C SER A 63 20.11 18.18 -11.39
N ARG A 64 20.39 18.54 -10.12
CA ARG A 64 21.76 18.78 -9.66
C ARG A 64 22.61 17.50 -9.64
N PHE A 65 22.02 16.37 -9.25
CA PHE A 65 22.69 15.06 -9.31
C PHE A 65 23.12 14.73 -10.75
N LYS A 66 22.19 14.82 -11.72
CA LYS A 66 22.45 14.56 -13.14
C LYS A 66 23.50 15.54 -13.72
N SER A 67 23.49 16.80 -13.28
CA SER A 67 24.48 17.79 -13.70
C SER A 67 25.89 17.48 -13.17
N ARG A 68 26.01 17.04 -11.91
CA ARG A 68 27.30 16.71 -11.28
C ARG A 68 27.85 15.36 -11.73
N TRP A 69 26.98 14.36 -11.91
CA TRP A 69 27.31 13.00 -12.34
C TRP A 69 26.44 12.56 -13.51
N PRO A 70 26.70 13.09 -14.72
CA PRO A 70 25.87 12.80 -15.90
C PRO A 70 25.87 11.32 -16.28
N ASN A 71 26.95 10.60 -15.98
CA ASN A 71 27.09 9.15 -16.22
C ASN A 71 26.90 8.31 -14.93
N GLY A 72 26.36 8.92 -13.86
CA GLY A 72 26.29 8.30 -12.55
C GLY A 72 27.61 8.31 -11.79
N ILE A 73 27.55 7.82 -10.54
CA ILE A 73 28.71 7.65 -9.67
C ILE A 73 29.26 6.25 -9.90
N THR A 74 30.55 6.16 -10.24
CA THR A 74 31.23 4.88 -10.50
C THR A 74 32.37 4.69 -9.50
N GLN A 75 32.90 3.47 -9.46
CA GLN A 75 34.09 3.20 -8.67
C GLN A 75 35.27 4.06 -9.14
N THR A 76 35.76 4.93 -8.27
CA THR A 76 36.88 5.79 -8.47
C THR A 76 37.77 5.75 -7.24
N SER A 77 39.10 5.93 -7.43
CA SER A 77 40.01 6.10 -6.32
C SER A 77 39.81 7.47 -5.66
N GLY A 78 39.79 7.52 -4.34
CA GLY A 78 39.68 8.74 -3.54
C GLY A 78 38.51 8.76 -2.57
N TYR A 79 38.60 9.72 -1.65
CA TYR A 79 37.61 9.90 -0.58
C TYR A 79 36.61 10.97 -1.00
N ASP A 80 35.30 10.62 -0.91
CA ASP A 80 34.19 11.54 -1.15
C ASP A 80 33.07 11.25 -0.19
N ASN A 81 32.48 12.26 0.43
CA ASN A 81 31.31 12.12 1.31
C ASN A 81 30.14 11.44 0.61
N VAL A 82 30.01 11.61 -0.71
CA VAL A 82 28.94 10.92 -1.46
C VAL A 82 29.11 9.40 -1.42
N HIS A 83 30.33 8.89 -1.37
CA HIS A 83 30.59 7.46 -1.19
C HIS A 83 30.16 7.00 0.21
N GLY A 84 30.39 7.82 1.25
CA GLY A 84 29.88 7.57 2.60
C GLY A 84 28.34 7.55 2.66
N ILE A 85 27.68 8.44 1.93
CA ILE A 85 26.22 8.44 1.80
C ILE A 85 25.73 7.14 1.14
N ILE A 86 26.40 6.67 0.07
CA ILE A 86 26.07 5.40 -0.59
C ILE A 86 26.29 4.22 0.36
N GLN A 87 27.41 4.17 1.09
CA GLN A 87 27.70 3.12 2.08
C GLN A 87 26.61 3.05 3.15
N GLY A 88 26.27 4.19 3.76
CA GLY A 88 25.23 4.26 4.78
C GLY A 88 23.85 3.87 4.25
N ALA A 89 23.53 4.29 3.02
CA ALA A 89 22.27 3.90 2.38
C ALA A 89 22.21 2.40 2.07
N LEU A 90 23.31 1.78 1.62
CA LEU A 90 23.40 0.33 1.41
C LEU A 90 23.14 -0.46 2.71
N TRP A 91 23.73 -0.02 3.84
CA TRP A 91 23.44 -0.66 5.12
C TRP A 91 21.98 -0.51 5.54
N CYS A 92 21.39 0.65 5.34
CA CYS A 92 19.94 0.84 5.55
C CYS A 92 19.07 -0.08 4.68
N LYS A 93 19.60 -0.58 3.56
CA LYS A 93 18.95 -1.56 2.67
C LYS A 93 19.33 -3.01 2.98
N GLY A 94 20.18 -3.26 3.98
CA GLY A 94 20.64 -4.59 4.34
C GLY A 94 21.72 -5.15 3.40
N TYR A 95 22.42 -4.29 2.65
CA TYR A 95 23.58 -4.66 1.84
C TYR A 95 24.86 -4.32 2.58
N ARG A 96 25.86 -5.21 2.48
CA ARG A 96 27.13 -5.02 3.14
C ARG A 96 28.00 -4.08 2.32
N ALA A 97 28.13 -2.80 2.74
CA ALA A 97 28.97 -1.83 2.04
C ALA A 97 30.44 -1.92 2.43
N GLU A 98 30.74 -2.22 3.70
CA GLU A 98 32.09 -2.33 4.25
C GLU A 98 32.12 -3.19 5.52
N TYR A 99 33.32 -3.43 6.09
CA TYR A 99 33.48 -4.26 7.28
C TYR A 99 33.56 -3.47 8.59
N GLY A 100 33.99 -2.21 8.56
CA GLY A 100 34.37 -1.49 9.78
C GLY A 100 33.82 -0.09 9.95
N GLY A 101 32.96 0.38 9.08
CA GLY A 101 32.40 1.75 9.17
C GLY A 101 32.40 2.49 7.83
N ILE A 102 32.09 3.78 7.89
CA ILE A 102 32.11 4.66 6.71
C ILE A 102 33.57 4.97 6.37
N THR A 103 34.03 4.55 5.18
CA THR A 103 35.40 4.75 4.70
C THR A 103 35.53 5.92 3.75
N LEU A 104 34.44 6.43 3.18
CA LEU A 104 34.35 7.44 2.14
C LEU A 104 34.98 7.02 0.80
N GLU A 105 35.30 5.74 0.63
CA GLU A 105 35.85 5.16 -0.59
C GLU A 105 34.80 4.36 -1.34
N PHE A 106 34.83 4.36 -2.65
CA PHE A 106 34.02 3.45 -3.49
C PHE A 106 34.82 2.17 -3.73
N THR A 107 34.83 1.29 -2.74
CA THR A 107 35.59 0.05 -2.74
C THR A 107 34.92 -1.05 -3.58
N ASP A 108 35.62 -2.19 -3.76
CA ASP A 108 35.04 -3.38 -4.38
C ASP A 108 33.79 -3.89 -3.61
N HIS A 109 33.77 -3.76 -2.28
CA HIS A 109 32.60 -4.16 -1.47
C HIS A 109 31.40 -3.28 -1.76
N VAL A 110 31.57 -1.98 -1.93
CA VAL A 110 30.51 -1.06 -2.37
C VAL A 110 30.04 -1.45 -3.77
N ALA A 111 30.98 -1.67 -4.69
CA ALA A 111 30.69 -2.07 -6.07
C ALA A 111 29.86 -3.37 -6.13
N ASP A 112 30.25 -4.39 -5.37
CA ASP A 112 29.56 -5.67 -5.32
C ASP A 112 28.17 -5.54 -4.70
N SER A 113 28.02 -4.73 -3.66
CA SER A 113 26.72 -4.45 -3.05
C SER A 113 25.78 -3.70 -4.00
N ILE A 114 26.29 -2.77 -4.82
CA ILE A 114 25.51 -2.11 -5.86
C ILE A 114 25.07 -3.11 -6.94
N ARG A 115 25.96 -3.99 -7.41
CA ARG A 115 25.62 -5.05 -8.37
C ARG A 115 24.53 -5.98 -7.80
N GLN A 116 24.72 -6.42 -6.55
CA GLN A 116 23.74 -7.28 -5.89
C GLN A 116 22.39 -6.59 -5.74
N MET A 117 22.38 -5.32 -5.35
CA MET A 117 21.13 -4.55 -5.24
C MET A 117 20.42 -4.42 -6.59
N LYS A 118 21.16 -4.18 -7.69
CA LYS A 118 20.59 -4.15 -9.06
C LYS A 118 19.97 -5.49 -9.46
N VAL A 119 20.62 -6.62 -9.13
CA VAL A 119 20.06 -7.96 -9.33
C VAL A 119 18.79 -8.13 -8.51
N ASP A 120 18.79 -7.75 -7.24
CA ASP A 120 17.62 -7.84 -6.37
C ASP A 120 16.47 -6.94 -6.84
N ILE A 121 16.76 -5.77 -7.36
CA ILE A 121 15.77 -4.88 -8.03
C ILE A 121 15.21 -5.52 -9.31
N GLY A 122 15.98 -6.41 -9.97
CA GLY A 122 15.61 -7.02 -11.24
C GLY A 122 16.07 -6.22 -12.47
N LEU A 123 17.05 -5.31 -12.32
CA LEU A 123 17.63 -4.58 -13.45
C LEU A 123 18.51 -5.50 -14.30
N GLY A 124 18.52 -5.26 -15.62
CA GLY A 124 19.42 -5.99 -16.54
C GLY A 124 20.86 -5.47 -16.51
N ASP A 125 21.09 -4.29 -16.01
CA ASP A 125 22.41 -3.69 -15.85
C ASP A 125 23.10 -4.23 -14.59
N THR A 126 24.27 -4.79 -14.75
CA THR A 126 25.12 -5.33 -13.67
C THR A 126 26.34 -4.46 -13.36
N SER A 127 26.43 -3.26 -13.91
CA SER A 127 27.48 -2.31 -13.58
C SER A 127 27.38 -1.84 -12.11
N ALA A 128 28.48 -1.40 -11.52
CA ALA A 128 28.48 -0.79 -10.20
C ALA A 128 28.11 0.70 -10.21
N THR A 129 27.60 1.22 -11.33
CA THR A 129 27.24 2.63 -11.47
C THR A 129 25.97 2.95 -10.67
N VAL A 130 26.01 4.03 -9.90
CA VAL A 130 24.88 4.61 -9.18
C VAL A 130 24.36 5.81 -9.98
N ASP A 131 23.36 5.60 -10.80
CA ASP A 131 22.64 6.67 -11.49
C ASP A 131 21.64 7.37 -10.56
N VAL A 132 20.96 8.39 -11.06
CA VAL A 132 19.99 9.14 -10.26
C VAL A 132 18.81 8.27 -9.79
N GLU A 133 18.37 7.32 -10.59
CA GLU A 133 17.25 6.45 -10.23
C GLU A 133 17.64 5.45 -9.15
N LEU A 134 18.84 4.88 -9.25
CA LEU A 134 19.34 4.00 -8.20
C LEU A 134 19.65 4.78 -6.91
N MET A 135 20.16 6.03 -7.00
CA MET A 135 20.33 6.87 -5.82
C MET A 135 19.00 7.20 -5.16
N MET A 136 17.94 7.49 -5.92
CA MET A 136 16.59 7.66 -5.38
C MET A 136 16.07 6.38 -4.69
N ALA A 137 16.36 5.22 -5.25
CA ALA A 137 16.02 3.93 -4.66
C ALA A 137 16.78 3.67 -3.35
N LEU A 138 18.09 3.97 -3.32
CA LEU A 138 18.93 3.90 -2.12
C LEU A 138 18.39 4.81 -1.01
N LEU A 139 18.07 6.06 -1.34
CA LEU A 139 17.60 7.08 -0.40
C LEU A 139 16.06 7.07 -0.26
N SER A 140 15.47 5.90 -0.10
CA SER A 140 14.04 5.67 0.10
C SER A 140 13.79 4.64 1.18
N MET A 141 12.54 4.39 1.55
CA MET A 141 12.17 3.26 2.43
C MET A 141 11.87 1.97 1.67
N LYS A 142 12.00 1.97 0.34
CA LYS A 142 11.78 0.77 -0.50
C LYS A 142 12.75 -0.35 -0.12
N GLN A 143 12.25 -1.58 -0.06
CA GLN A 143 13.05 -2.77 0.20
C GLN A 143 13.19 -3.63 -1.05
N PHE A 144 14.39 -4.21 -1.24
CA PHE A 144 14.71 -4.97 -2.44
C PHE A 144 15.03 -6.44 -2.14
N ARG A 145 14.86 -6.86 -0.91
CA ARG A 145 14.95 -8.25 -0.48
C ARG A 145 13.56 -8.78 -0.12
N LEU A 146 13.35 -10.07 -0.36
CA LEU A 146 12.09 -10.73 -0.02
C LEU A 146 11.82 -10.62 1.49
N LEU A 147 10.72 -9.98 1.84
CA LEU A 147 10.26 -9.83 3.22
C LEU A 147 9.31 -10.98 3.62
N SER A 148 9.79 -12.22 3.58
CA SER A 148 8.97 -13.40 3.89
C SER A 148 8.38 -13.36 5.30
N ALA A 149 9.12 -12.82 6.28
CA ALA A 149 8.62 -12.62 7.65
C ALA A 149 7.45 -11.62 7.74
N TYR A 150 7.24 -10.82 6.69
CA TYR A 150 6.15 -9.84 6.58
C TYR A 150 5.08 -10.25 5.56
N GLY A 151 5.06 -11.52 5.14
CA GLY A 151 4.08 -12.03 4.18
C GLY A 151 4.51 -11.87 2.71
N GLY A 152 5.74 -11.47 2.45
CA GLY A 152 6.29 -11.35 1.09
C GLY A 152 6.33 -12.70 0.37
N LYS A 153 5.82 -12.73 -0.86
CA LYS A 153 5.72 -13.93 -1.70
C LYS A 153 6.73 -13.90 -2.85
N PRO A 154 7.47 -15.00 -3.12
CA PRO A 154 8.42 -15.04 -4.22
C PRO A 154 7.81 -14.71 -5.59
N ALA A 155 6.59 -15.16 -5.88
CA ALA A 155 5.91 -14.89 -7.14
C ALA A 155 5.58 -13.39 -7.33
N ILE A 156 5.21 -12.68 -6.26
CA ILE A 156 5.01 -11.22 -6.29
C ILE A 156 6.37 -10.52 -6.52
N ARG A 157 7.43 -10.96 -5.82
CA ARG A 157 8.77 -10.41 -6.04
C ARG A 157 9.24 -10.57 -7.49
N GLN A 158 9.02 -11.73 -8.10
CA GLN A 158 9.34 -11.95 -9.51
C GLN A 158 8.58 -10.98 -10.44
N ALA A 159 7.30 -10.72 -10.14
CA ALA A 159 6.51 -9.73 -10.86
C ALA A 159 7.04 -8.30 -10.66
N GLN A 160 7.40 -7.92 -9.45
CA GLN A 160 8.03 -6.63 -9.14
C GLN A 160 9.34 -6.45 -9.91
N GLN A 161 10.20 -7.47 -9.94
CA GLN A 161 11.44 -7.48 -10.73
C GLN A 161 11.19 -7.37 -12.24
N ALA A 162 10.14 -8.04 -12.74
CA ALA A 162 9.76 -7.95 -14.15
C ALA A 162 9.24 -6.53 -14.51
N ILE A 163 8.49 -5.89 -13.61
CA ILE A 163 8.05 -4.50 -13.77
C ILE A 163 9.25 -3.57 -13.82
N ASN A 164 10.19 -3.66 -12.88
CA ASN A 164 11.40 -2.85 -12.87
C ASN A 164 12.24 -3.02 -14.14
N ARG A 165 12.26 -4.23 -14.71
CA ARG A 165 13.00 -4.51 -15.96
C ARG A 165 12.29 -3.96 -17.19
N GLY A 166 10.97 -4.13 -17.29
CA GLY A 166 10.22 -3.84 -18.52
C GLY A 166 9.48 -2.50 -18.52
N TYR A 167 9.17 -1.96 -17.35
CA TYR A 167 8.28 -0.80 -17.21
C TYR A 167 8.84 0.33 -16.34
N LYS A 168 10.15 0.29 -16.02
CA LYS A 168 10.81 1.30 -15.16
C LYS A 168 10.54 2.74 -15.60
N ASN A 169 10.44 3.00 -16.89
CA ASN A 169 10.14 4.34 -17.41
C ASN A 169 8.73 4.84 -17.05
N TYR A 170 7.81 3.92 -16.72
CA TYR A 170 6.44 4.22 -16.30
C TYR A 170 6.31 4.28 -14.78
N THR A 171 6.94 3.35 -14.09
CA THR A 171 6.73 3.12 -12.64
C THR A 171 7.83 3.70 -11.76
N GLY A 172 8.98 4.06 -12.35
CA GLY A 172 10.23 4.18 -11.59
C GLY A 172 10.67 2.81 -11.05
N ILE A 173 11.67 2.79 -10.18
CA ILE A 173 12.07 1.58 -9.46
C ILE A 173 11.08 1.35 -8.31
N ILE A 174 10.33 0.24 -8.35
CA ILE A 174 9.45 -0.19 -7.27
C ILE A 174 10.15 -1.18 -6.33
N PRO A 175 9.68 -1.36 -5.08
CA PRO A 175 10.21 -2.39 -4.18
C PRO A 175 10.14 -3.78 -4.80
N THR A 176 11.06 -4.67 -4.40
CA THR A 176 11.04 -6.10 -4.76
C THR A 176 11.00 -6.97 -3.52
N ASP A 177 10.15 -6.58 -2.60
CA ASP A 177 9.96 -7.18 -1.28
C ASP A 177 8.98 -8.35 -1.24
N GLY A 178 8.27 -8.58 -2.35
CA GLY A 178 7.26 -9.63 -2.47
C GLY A 178 5.91 -9.28 -1.84
N LEU A 179 5.71 -8.02 -1.45
CA LEU A 179 4.44 -7.55 -0.87
C LEU A 179 3.55 -6.92 -1.94
N TYR A 180 2.24 -7.17 -1.81
CA TYR A 180 1.22 -6.49 -2.60
C TYR A 180 0.63 -5.34 -1.77
N GLY A 181 1.21 -4.17 -1.89
CA GLY A 181 0.75 -2.94 -1.26
C GLY A 181 0.34 -1.88 -2.29
N ARG A 182 0.09 -0.66 -1.81
CA ARG A 182 -0.34 0.48 -2.66
C ARG A 182 0.64 0.77 -3.80
N GLU A 183 1.94 0.71 -3.53
CA GLU A 183 2.96 0.99 -4.56
C GLU A 183 2.93 -0.05 -5.68
N MET A 184 2.83 -1.36 -5.32
CA MET A 184 2.67 -2.42 -6.31
C MET A 184 1.36 -2.28 -7.09
N ASN A 185 0.25 -1.95 -6.43
CA ASN A 185 -1.02 -1.74 -7.12
C ASN A 185 -0.97 -0.56 -8.09
N THR A 186 -0.37 0.57 -7.69
CA THR A 186 -0.14 1.73 -8.57
C THR A 186 0.69 1.33 -9.78
N ALA A 187 1.77 0.58 -9.57
CA ALA A 187 2.62 0.09 -10.65
C ALA A 187 1.86 -0.83 -11.62
N LEU A 188 1.00 -1.73 -11.12
CA LEU A 188 0.17 -2.59 -11.98
C LEU A 188 -0.80 -1.77 -12.85
N ILE A 189 -1.37 -0.70 -12.32
CA ILE A 189 -2.21 0.22 -13.10
C ILE A 189 -1.37 0.96 -14.14
N GLN A 190 -0.16 1.41 -13.80
CA GLN A 190 0.76 2.03 -14.76
C GLN A 190 1.20 1.06 -15.86
N VAL A 191 1.43 -0.22 -15.53
CA VAL A 191 1.69 -1.28 -16.51
C VAL A 191 0.48 -1.47 -17.44
N LEU A 192 -0.75 -1.50 -16.88
CA LEU A 192 -1.96 -1.54 -17.70
C LEU A 192 -2.01 -0.36 -18.67
N GLN A 193 -1.79 0.86 -18.16
CA GLN A 193 -1.77 2.08 -18.97
C GLN A 193 -0.69 2.04 -20.06
N ALA A 194 0.49 1.51 -19.77
CA ALA A 194 1.54 1.29 -20.76
C ALA A 194 1.09 0.33 -21.88
N ILE A 195 0.44 -0.79 -21.52
CA ILE A 195 -0.09 -1.77 -22.47
C ILE A 195 -1.25 -1.16 -23.30
N GLU A 196 -2.02 -0.23 -22.73
CA GLU A 196 -3.07 0.54 -23.39
C GLU A 196 -2.53 1.64 -24.31
N GLY A 197 -1.20 1.85 -24.36
CA GLY A 197 -0.53 2.81 -25.22
C GLY A 197 -0.45 4.24 -24.67
N TYR A 198 -0.58 4.43 -23.36
CA TYR A 198 -0.25 5.71 -22.73
C TYR A 198 1.27 5.92 -22.70
N THR A 199 1.70 7.16 -22.79
CA THR A 199 3.10 7.54 -22.55
C THR A 199 3.45 7.46 -21.07
N PRO A 200 4.74 7.42 -20.68
CA PRO A 200 5.15 7.46 -19.27
C PRO A 200 4.59 8.66 -18.49
N ALA A 201 4.44 9.82 -19.15
CA ALA A 201 3.90 11.02 -18.51
C ALA A 201 2.38 10.93 -18.28
N GLU A 202 1.65 10.18 -19.11
CA GLU A 202 0.20 9.98 -19.01
C GLU A 202 -0.19 8.82 -18.10
N ALA A 203 0.70 7.86 -17.88
CA ALA A 203 0.48 6.69 -17.05
C ALA A 203 0.59 7.06 -15.56
N THR A 204 -0.48 7.66 -15.03
CA THR A 204 -0.49 8.21 -13.66
C THR A 204 -0.63 7.17 -12.56
N GLY A 205 -0.97 5.92 -12.88
CA GLY A 205 -1.33 4.89 -11.90
C GLY A 205 -2.72 5.08 -11.27
N ASN A 206 -3.50 6.04 -11.75
CA ASN A 206 -4.89 6.23 -11.34
C ASN A 206 -5.82 5.50 -12.32
N PHE A 207 -6.70 4.66 -11.78
CA PHE A 207 -7.65 3.89 -12.59
C PHE A 207 -8.89 4.75 -12.91
N GLY A 208 -8.75 5.64 -13.92
CA GLY A 208 -9.79 6.58 -14.33
C GLY A 208 -10.68 6.10 -15.48
N ALA A 209 -11.56 6.98 -15.96
CA ALA A 209 -12.46 6.71 -17.08
C ALA A 209 -11.71 6.37 -18.38
N GLY A 210 -10.58 7.04 -18.65
CA GLY A 210 -9.75 6.78 -19.83
C GLY A 210 -9.17 5.36 -19.83
N THR A 211 -8.63 4.91 -18.70
CA THR A 211 -8.15 3.53 -18.52
C THR A 211 -9.28 2.53 -18.68
N ARG A 212 -10.46 2.78 -18.08
CA ARG A 212 -11.63 1.89 -18.24
C ARG A 212 -12.09 1.74 -19.69
N ALA A 213 -12.06 2.82 -20.45
CA ALA A 213 -12.51 2.82 -21.84
C ALA A 213 -11.62 2.00 -22.79
N LYS A 214 -10.36 1.75 -22.40
CA LYS A 214 -9.39 0.97 -23.22
C LYS A 214 -9.28 -0.49 -22.80
N LEU A 215 -9.98 -0.92 -21.74
CA LEU A 215 -9.95 -2.33 -21.29
C LEU A 215 -10.42 -3.26 -22.41
N ARG A 216 -9.78 -4.43 -22.47
CA ARG A 216 -10.09 -5.48 -23.45
C ARG A 216 -10.46 -6.78 -22.74
N THR A 217 -11.35 -7.56 -23.35
CA THR A 217 -11.60 -8.93 -22.94
C THR A 217 -10.47 -9.83 -23.43
N ILE A 218 -9.88 -10.60 -22.50
CA ILE A 218 -8.76 -11.52 -22.76
C ILE A 218 -9.20 -12.95 -22.40
N SER A 219 -9.08 -13.84 -23.38
CA SER A 219 -9.48 -15.26 -23.25
C SER A 219 -8.51 -16.23 -23.92
N SER A 220 -7.42 -15.76 -24.55
CA SER A 220 -6.48 -16.58 -25.30
C SER A 220 -5.21 -15.80 -25.64
N GLY A 221 -4.26 -16.49 -26.27
CA GLY A 221 -3.06 -15.90 -26.88
C GLY A 221 -1.86 -15.80 -25.96
N THR A 222 -0.80 -15.18 -26.48
CA THR A 222 0.44 -14.90 -25.76
C THR A 222 0.74 -13.39 -25.88
N ASN A 223 0.61 -12.65 -24.79
CA ASN A 223 0.80 -11.22 -24.78
C ASN A 223 0.92 -10.66 -23.36
N GLN A 224 1.21 -9.35 -23.24
CA GLN A 224 1.38 -8.65 -21.97
C GLN A 224 0.08 -8.54 -21.15
N TRP A 225 -1.09 -8.54 -21.78
CA TRP A 225 -2.37 -8.55 -21.08
C TRP A 225 -2.56 -9.83 -20.26
N VAL A 226 -2.19 -11.00 -20.84
CA VAL A 226 -2.23 -12.30 -20.14
C VAL A 226 -1.27 -12.27 -18.95
N TRP A 227 -0.05 -11.77 -19.15
CA TRP A 227 0.92 -11.64 -18.07
C TRP A 227 0.37 -10.76 -16.94
N LEU A 228 -0.17 -9.59 -17.26
CA LEU A 228 -0.74 -8.68 -16.27
C LEU A 228 -1.91 -9.33 -15.51
N ALA A 229 -2.78 -10.05 -16.19
CA ALA A 229 -3.90 -10.76 -15.57
C ALA A 229 -3.41 -11.81 -14.55
N THR A 230 -2.42 -12.62 -14.93
CA THR A 230 -1.87 -13.65 -14.03
C THR A 230 -1.12 -13.04 -12.84
N VAL A 231 -0.38 -11.96 -13.03
CA VAL A 231 0.24 -11.21 -11.93
C VAL A 231 -0.82 -10.67 -10.96
N ASN A 232 -1.91 -10.11 -11.48
CA ASN A 232 -3.00 -9.62 -10.64
C ASN A 232 -3.69 -10.74 -9.86
N LEU A 233 -3.87 -11.93 -10.44
CA LEU A 233 -4.41 -13.09 -9.72
C LEU A 233 -3.47 -13.49 -8.56
N VAL A 234 -2.14 -13.53 -8.79
CA VAL A 234 -1.16 -13.78 -7.71
C VAL A 234 -1.24 -12.73 -6.62
N CYS A 235 -1.34 -11.46 -6.98
CA CYS A 235 -1.49 -10.35 -6.03
C CYS A 235 -2.81 -10.45 -5.22
N ASN A 236 -3.87 -10.98 -5.83
CA ASN A 236 -5.14 -11.26 -5.15
C ASN A 236 -5.16 -12.60 -4.38
N GLY A 237 -4.02 -13.27 -4.23
CA GLY A 237 -3.85 -14.42 -3.35
C GLY A 237 -4.05 -15.79 -4.01
N TYR A 238 -4.25 -15.84 -5.33
CA TYR A 238 -4.43 -17.10 -6.05
C TYR A 238 -3.10 -17.78 -6.39
N SER A 239 -3.08 -19.11 -6.29
CA SER A 239 -1.89 -19.94 -6.58
C SER A 239 -1.78 -20.19 -8.07
N ILE A 240 -1.22 -19.24 -8.79
CA ILE A 240 -0.90 -19.33 -10.20
C ILE A 240 0.48 -18.74 -10.46
N LEU A 241 1.21 -19.23 -11.47
CA LEU A 241 2.47 -18.62 -11.87
C LEU A 241 2.22 -17.53 -12.91
N PRO A 242 2.87 -16.35 -12.79
CA PRO A 242 2.84 -15.32 -13.82
C PRO A 242 3.31 -15.88 -15.17
N THR A 243 2.47 -15.74 -16.18
CA THR A 243 2.77 -16.18 -17.56
C THR A 243 2.14 -15.24 -18.57
N SER A 244 2.79 -15.08 -19.71
CA SER A 244 2.24 -14.33 -20.84
C SER A 244 1.42 -15.19 -21.80
N THR A 245 1.38 -16.51 -21.60
CA THR A 245 0.66 -17.45 -22.45
C THR A 245 -0.59 -17.98 -21.74
N TRP A 246 -1.75 -17.82 -22.40
CA TRP A 246 -3.04 -18.28 -21.88
C TRP A 246 -3.08 -19.81 -21.81
N ASN A 247 -3.65 -20.35 -20.73
CA ASN A 247 -3.89 -21.78 -20.54
C ASN A 247 -5.15 -22.00 -19.68
N SER A 248 -5.59 -23.26 -19.58
CA SER A 248 -6.80 -23.65 -18.84
C SER A 248 -6.69 -23.35 -17.33
N GLY A 249 -5.49 -23.36 -16.77
CA GLY A 249 -5.27 -22.98 -15.37
C GLY A 249 -5.65 -21.53 -15.08
N ILE A 250 -5.43 -20.63 -16.05
CA ILE A 250 -5.85 -19.22 -15.94
C ILE A 250 -7.37 -19.13 -15.88
N SER A 251 -8.08 -19.79 -16.80
CA SER A 251 -9.56 -19.80 -16.82
C SER A 251 -10.14 -20.36 -15.51
N ASN A 252 -9.61 -21.45 -15.01
CA ASN A 252 -10.06 -22.05 -13.75
C ASN A 252 -9.83 -21.14 -12.56
N THR A 253 -8.68 -20.44 -12.51
CA THR A 253 -8.37 -19.47 -11.46
C THR A 253 -9.27 -18.24 -11.55
N LEU A 254 -9.60 -17.80 -12.77
CA LEU A 254 -10.55 -16.70 -13.00
C LEU A 254 -11.96 -17.07 -12.55
N TRP A 255 -12.44 -18.29 -12.81
CA TRP A 255 -13.73 -18.75 -12.27
C TRP A 255 -13.79 -18.64 -10.75
N GLN A 256 -12.74 -19.11 -10.05
CA GLN A 256 -12.66 -18.99 -8.60
C GLN A 256 -12.67 -17.53 -8.16
N PHE A 257 -11.87 -16.67 -8.81
CA PHE A 257 -11.84 -15.23 -8.51
C PHE A 257 -13.21 -14.57 -8.75
N GLN A 258 -13.82 -14.81 -9.89
CA GLN A 258 -15.12 -14.24 -10.27
C GLN A 258 -16.24 -14.70 -9.30
N GLN A 259 -16.27 -15.98 -8.95
CA GLN A 259 -17.22 -16.52 -7.99
C GLN A 259 -17.03 -15.88 -6.59
N ALA A 260 -15.79 -15.79 -6.11
CA ALA A 260 -15.47 -15.19 -4.81
C ALA A 260 -15.82 -13.69 -4.72
N HIS A 261 -15.91 -13.01 -5.87
CA HIS A 261 -16.20 -11.58 -5.97
C HIS A 261 -17.61 -11.27 -6.50
N ALA A 262 -18.48 -12.29 -6.58
CA ALA A 262 -19.83 -12.18 -7.11
C ALA A 262 -19.88 -11.50 -8.49
N LEU A 263 -18.92 -11.82 -9.37
CA LEU A 263 -18.87 -11.39 -10.75
C LEU A 263 -19.52 -12.43 -11.66
N PRO A 264 -19.89 -12.10 -12.92
CA PRO A 264 -20.21 -13.09 -13.92
C PRO A 264 -19.05 -14.11 -14.07
N VAL A 265 -19.37 -15.40 -13.87
CA VAL A 265 -18.38 -16.50 -13.86
C VAL A 265 -18.13 -16.97 -15.28
N THR A 266 -17.31 -16.22 -16.03
CA THR A 266 -17.05 -16.44 -17.46
C THR A 266 -15.74 -17.17 -17.74
N GLY A 267 -14.80 -17.15 -16.79
CA GLY A 267 -13.45 -17.68 -16.96
C GLY A 267 -12.55 -16.86 -17.91
N VAL A 268 -12.98 -15.66 -18.29
CA VAL A 268 -12.20 -14.70 -19.10
C VAL A 268 -11.96 -13.42 -18.32
N VAL A 269 -10.99 -12.62 -18.72
CA VAL A 269 -10.75 -11.31 -18.10
C VAL A 269 -11.48 -10.25 -18.92
N ASP A 270 -12.73 -10.00 -18.59
CA ASP A 270 -13.54 -8.91 -19.15
C ASP A 270 -13.28 -7.58 -18.40
N PRO A 271 -13.82 -6.44 -18.86
CA PRO A 271 -13.63 -5.15 -18.19
C PRO A 271 -14.04 -5.15 -16.70
N THR A 272 -15.12 -5.80 -16.33
CA THR A 272 -15.58 -5.91 -14.92
C THR A 272 -14.58 -6.71 -14.09
N THR A 273 -14.04 -7.79 -14.66
CA THR A 273 -12.99 -8.60 -14.01
C THR A 273 -11.69 -7.79 -13.84
N TRP A 274 -11.25 -7.04 -14.87
CA TRP A 274 -10.09 -6.15 -14.76
C TRP A 274 -10.23 -5.14 -13.63
N MET A 275 -11.38 -4.46 -13.57
CA MET A 275 -11.64 -3.49 -12.51
C MET A 275 -11.61 -4.14 -11.11
N SER A 276 -12.13 -5.33 -10.97
CA SER A 276 -12.12 -6.07 -9.70
C SER A 276 -10.74 -6.62 -9.32
N LEU A 277 -9.89 -6.93 -10.30
CA LEU A 277 -8.49 -7.34 -10.06
C LEU A 277 -7.62 -6.17 -9.57
N LEU A 278 -7.84 -4.96 -10.11
CA LEU A 278 -6.96 -3.81 -9.92
C LEU A 278 -7.47 -2.78 -8.93
N THR A 279 -8.77 -2.80 -8.60
CA THR A 279 -9.36 -1.83 -7.68
C THR A 279 -10.21 -2.51 -6.60
N SER A 280 -10.19 -1.98 -5.39
CA SER A 280 -11.04 -2.49 -4.30
C SER A 280 -12.53 -2.23 -4.55
N LYS A 281 -12.86 -1.17 -5.29
CA LYS A 281 -14.26 -0.82 -5.64
C LYS A 281 -14.83 -1.70 -6.76
N GLY A 282 -13.97 -2.30 -7.58
CA GLY A 282 -14.39 -3.04 -8.77
C GLY A 282 -15.03 -2.15 -9.82
N ASP A 283 -15.95 -2.72 -10.61
CA ASP A 283 -16.70 -2.00 -11.63
C ASP A 283 -17.75 -1.08 -11.00
N PRO A 284 -17.64 0.25 -11.13
CA PRO A 284 -18.64 1.17 -10.58
C PRO A 284 -20.01 1.08 -11.27
N ASN A 285 -20.05 0.49 -12.47
CA ASN A 285 -21.29 0.35 -13.24
C ASN A 285 -21.94 -1.05 -13.07
N ARG A 286 -21.31 -1.93 -12.25
CA ARG A 286 -21.93 -3.23 -11.99
C ARG A 286 -23.22 -3.04 -11.20
N PRO A 287 -24.26 -3.82 -11.46
CA PRO A 287 -25.44 -3.82 -10.61
C PRO A 287 -25.06 -4.09 -9.16
N CYS A 288 -25.44 -3.20 -8.27
CA CYS A 288 -25.29 -3.40 -6.83
C CYS A 288 -26.58 -2.98 -6.12
N VAL A 289 -26.93 -3.71 -5.07
CA VAL A 289 -28.13 -3.46 -4.29
C VAL A 289 -27.81 -2.85 -2.93
N ALA A 290 -26.53 -2.68 -2.60
CA ALA A 290 -26.06 -2.14 -1.35
C ALA A 290 -24.98 -1.10 -1.55
N CYS A 291 -24.98 -0.07 -0.72
CA CYS A 291 -23.92 0.93 -0.63
C CYS A 291 -23.67 1.29 0.84
N ASP A 292 -22.57 1.97 1.11
CA ASP A 292 -22.33 2.65 2.38
C ASP A 292 -21.95 4.11 2.14
N THR A 293 -22.26 4.96 3.10
CA THR A 293 -21.91 6.38 3.01
C THR A 293 -21.71 6.99 4.40
N ARG A 294 -20.85 8.01 4.47
CA ARG A 294 -20.71 8.87 5.65
C ARG A 294 -21.79 9.96 5.72
N PHE A 295 -22.42 10.28 4.61
CA PHE A 295 -23.41 11.35 4.54
C PHE A 295 -24.75 10.91 5.11
N GLU A 296 -25.50 11.84 5.67
CA GLU A 296 -26.87 11.62 6.11
C GLU A 296 -27.74 11.15 4.96
N ILE A 297 -28.58 10.17 5.20
CA ILE A 297 -29.61 9.74 4.27
C ILE A 297 -30.84 10.62 4.48
N THR A 298 -30.95 11.69 3.68
CA THR A 298 -32.13 12.54 3.60
C THR A 298 -33.25 11.82 2.83
N ASP A 299 -34.50 12.36 2.90
CA ASP A 299 -35.62 11.80 2.12
C ASP A 299 -35.34 11.82 0.61
N GLU A 300 -34.71 12.89 0.13
CA GLU A 300 -34.30 13.03 -1.26
C GLU A 300 -33.27 11.95 -1.66
N LEU A 301 -32.21 11.77 -0.84
CA LEU A 301 -31.19 10.76 -1.11
C LEU A 301 -31.74 9.34 -1.01
N ALA A 302 -32.64 9.07 -0.05
CA ALA A 302 -33.30 7.78 0.06
C ALA A 302 -34.16 7.48 -1.18
N GLY A 303 -34.88 8.49 -1.69
CA GLY A 303 -35.62 8.41 -2.94
C GLY A 303 -34.73 8.09 -4.15
N HIS A 304 -33.60 8.78 -4.29
CA HIS A 304 -32.60 8.52 -5.36
C HIS A 304 -32.01 7.12 -5.25
N LEU A 305 -31.60 6.68 -4.05
CA LEU A 305 -31.08 5.33 -3.85
C LEU A 305 -32.08 4.24 -4.26
N LYS A 306 -33.36 4.43 -3.94
CA LYS A 306 -34.43 3.50 -4.36
C LYS A 306 -34.61 3.50 -5.88
N ALA A 307 -34.64 4.68 -6.52
CA ALA A 307 -34.78 4.82 -7.96
C ALA A 307 -33.63 4.15 -8.72
N ASP A 308 -32.40 4.22 -8.16
CA ASP A 308 -31.19 3.60 -8.70
C ASP A 308 -31.11 2.09 -8.37
N GLY A 309 -32.12 1.50 -7.70
CA GLY A 309 -32.19 0.08 -7.42
C GLY A 309 -31.49 -0.39 -6.14
N TYR A 310 -31.00 0.52 -5.30
CA TYR A 310 -30.42 0.17 -4.02
C TYR A 310 -31.52 -0.34 -3.05
N GLN A 311 -31.14 -1.33 -2.25
CA GLN A 311 -32.02 -1.98 -1.27
C GLN A 311 -31.46 -1.86 0.14
N ILE A 312 -30.16 -1.69 0.28
CA ILE A 312 -29.45 -1.74 1.56
C ILE A 312 -28.46 -0.57 1.63
N VAL A 313 -28.45 0.14 2.76
CA VAL A 313 -27.48 1.22 3.02
C VAL A 313 -26.74 0.98 4.32
N GLY A 314 -25.42 1.12 4.27
CA GLY A 314 -24.54 1.11 5.43
C GLY A 314 -24.33 2.52 5.98
N ARG A 315 -24.48 2.69 7.30
CA ARG A 315 -24.24 3.95 7.99
C ARG A 315 -23.48 3.69 9.30
N TYR A 316 -22.78 4.69 9.76
CA TYR A 316 -21.94 4.61 10.94
C TYR A 316 -22.74 4.85 12.21
N LEU A 317 -22.66 3.93 13.19
CA LEU A 317 -23.36 4.01 14.48
C LEU A 317 -22.94 5.24 15.31
N SER A 318 -21.66 5.59 15.21
CA SER A 318 -21.05 6.67 16.00
C SER A 318 -19.81 7.20 15.31
N GLU A 319 -19.22 8.23 15.89
CA GLU A 319 -17.94 8.80 15.47
C GLU A 319 -17.12 9.28 16.68
N PRO A 320 -15.80 9.48 16.53
CA PRO A 320 -14.97 10.02 17.62
C PRO A 320 -15.46 11.37 18.13
N ASN A 321 -15.43 11.53 19.47
CA ASN A 321 -15.84 12.77 20.15
C ASN A 321 -17.28 13.22 19.85
N GLN A 322 -18.16 12.29 19.51
CA GLN A 322 -19.55 12.59 19.13
C GLN A 322 -20.29 13.37 20.24
N SER A 323 -20.04 13.05 21.51
CA SER A 323 -20.70 13.71 22.65
C SER A 323 -20.38 15.21 22.79
N SER A 324 -19.32 15.68 22.15
CA SER A 324 -18.91 17.10 22.14
C SER A 324 -19.40 17.87 20.92
N LYS A 325 -20.20 17.24 20.04
CA LYS A 325 -20.67 17.81 18.77
C LYS A 325 -22.19 17.95 18.76
N SER A 326 -22.68 18.92 18.03
CA SER A 326 -24.08 18.93 17.60
C SER A 326 -24.32 17.93 16.48
N GLU A 327 -25.54 17.45 16.31
CA GLU A 327 -25.86 16.49 15.21
C GLU A 327 -25.58 17.09 13.81
N ALA A 328 -25.72 18.41 13.67
CA ALA A 328 -25.42 19.11 12.43
C ALA A 328 -23.93 18.99 12.05
N ASP A 329 -23.04 18.87 13.05
CA ASP A 329 -21.60 18.77 12.89
C ASP A 329 -21.09 17.34 12.76
N TYR A 330 -21.95 16.32 12.77
CA TYR A 330 -21.54 14.93 12.62
C TYR A 330 -20.92 14.71 11.24
N PHE A 331 -19.71 14.18 11.25
CA PHE A 331 -19.00 13.83 10.03
C PHE A 331 -19.56 12.57 9.37
N LYS A 332 -19.93 11.57 10.18
CA LYS A 332 -20.39 10.27 9.68
C LYS A 332 -21.45 9.58 10.53
N ALA A 333 -21.64 9.97 11.77
CA ALA A 333 -22.58 9.28 12.66
C ALA A 333 -24.04 9.45 12.19
N LEU A 334 -24.85 8.41 12.45
CA LEU A 334 -26.30 8.46 12.29
C LEU A 334 -26.89 9.59 13.12
N ARG A 335 -27.88 10.30 12.55
CA ARG A 335 -28.63 11.35 13.20
C ARG A 335 -29.96 10.82 13.73
N THR A 336 -30.55 11.57 14.66
CA THR A 336 -31.88 11.25 15.19
C THR A 336 -32.91 11.22 14.06
N GLY A 337 -33.72 10.15 14.00
CA GLY A 337 -34.75 9.95 12.96
C GLY A 337 -34.21 9.47 11.60
N GLU A 338 -32.90 9.38 11.41
CA GLU A 338 -32.33 8.93 10.13
C GLU A 338 -32.60 7.44 9.87
N LEU A 339 -32.53 6.59 10.89
CA LEU A 339 -32.79 5.15 10.74
C LEU A 339 -34.25 4.88 10.38
N GLU A 340 -35.20 5.57 11.02
CA GLU A 340 -36.61 5.51 10.71
C GLU A 340 -36.91 5.96 9.28
N ARG A 341 -36.22 6.99 8.81
CA ARG A 341 -36.29 7.50 7.43
C ARG A 341 -35.79 6.46 6.44
N ILE A 342 -34.61 5.86 6.68
CA ILE A 342 -34.07 4.79 5.84
C ILE A 342 -35.07 3.64 5.69
N VAL A 343 -35.60 3.16 6.81
CA VAL A 343 -36.54 2.04 6.82
C VAL A 343 -37.88 2.45 6.23
N GLY A 344 -38.37 3.68 6.50
CA GLY A 344 -39.62 4.22 5.96
C GLY A 344 -39.60 4.32 4.43
N HIS A 345 -38.47 4.54 3.80
CA HIS A 345 -38.30 4.45 2.34
C HIS A 345 -38.18 3.00 1.82
N GLY A 346 -38.29 1.98 2.68
CA GLY A 346 -38.16 0.57 2.32
C GLY A 346 -36.74 0.13 1.99
N LEU A 347 -35.73 0.88 2.49
CA LEU A 347 -34.34 0.46 2.47
C LEU A 347 -34.03 -0.38 3.71
N LYS A 348 -33.15 -1.35 3.57
CA LYS A 348 -32.53 -2.06 4.69
C LYS A 348 -31.28 -1.30 5.13
N TYR A 349 -30.88 -1.55 6.37
CA TYR A 349 -29.70 -0.90 6.98
C TYR A 349 -28.70 -1.93 7.49
N PHE A 350 -27.41 -1.65 7.39
CA PHE A 350 -26.38 -2.38 8.14
C PHE A 350 -25.47 -1.39 8.88
N PRO A 351 -25.21 -1.67 10.19
CA PRO A 351 -24.40 -0.79 11.01
C PRO A 351 -22.91 -0.98 10.80
N ILE A 352 -22.18 0.14 10.69
CA ILE A 352 -20.74 0.20 10.67
C ILE A 352 -20.26 0.86 11.96
N PHE A 353 -19.27 0.29 12.61
CA PHE A 353 -18.55 0.91 13.71
C PHE A 353 -17.12 1.24 13.29
N GLN A 354 -16.77 2.51 13.37
CA GLN A 354 -15.43 2.99 13.09
C GLN A 354 -15.15 4.21 13.95
N GLU A 355 -14.30 4.05 14.96
CA GLU A 355 -13.74 5.19 15.70
C GLU A 355 -12.51 5.72 14.94
N TYR A 356 -11.31 5.47 15.45
CA TYR A 356 -10.06 5.70 14.74
C TYR A 356 -9.52 4.33 14.27
N SER A 357 -9.44 4.10 12.98
CA SER A 357 -9.06 2.79 12.43
C SER A 357 -8.00 2.87 11.32
N THR A 358 -7.25 3.99 11.28
CA THR A 358 -6.29 4.31 10.23
C THR A 358 -4.84 4.02 10.61
N GLU A 359 -4.58 3.61 11.85
CA GLU A 359 -3.24 3.30 12.36
C GLU A 359 -3.26 2.06 13.24
N LEU A 360 -2.14 1.32 13.25
CA LEU A 360 -2.00 0.07 14.00
C LEU A 360 -2.30 0.21 15.51
N LYS A 361 -1.93 1.33 16.12
CA LYS A 361 -2.11 1.62 17.55
C LYS A 361 -3.57 1.53 18.03
N TYR A 362 -4.53 1.68 17.11
CA TYR A 362 -5.96 1.60 17.45
C TYR A 362 -6.49 0.17 17.58
N PHE A 363 -5.70 -0.83 17.15
CA PHE A 363 -6.09 -2.23 17.18
C PHE A 363 -5.42 -2.97 18.35
N SER A 364 -5.71 -2.58 19.57
CA SER A 364 -5.32 -3.29 20.78
C SER A 364 -6.48 -4.15 21.31
N VAL A 365 -6.15 -5.14 22.14
CA VAL A 365 -7.14 -5.97 22.85
C VAL A 365 -8.08 -5.10 23.69
N GLU A 366 -7.52 -4.11 24.40
CA GLU A 366 -8.26 -3.16 25.22
C GLU A 366 -9.27 -2.38 24.38
N ASN A 367 -8.82 -1.82 23.25
CA ASN A 367 -9.73 -1.15 22.31
C ASN A 367 -10.78 -2.11 21.75
N GLY A 368 -10.45 -3.38 21.49
CA GLY A 368 -11.42 -4.37 21.06
C GLY A 368 -12.58 -4.53 22.04
N HIS A 369 -12.27 -4.66 23.34
CA HIS A 369 -13.29 -4.73 24.40
C HIS A 369 -14.12 -3.44 24.47
N ARG A 370 -13.47 -2.29 24.43
CA ARG A 370 -14.13 -0.96 24.49
C ARG A 370 -15.02 -0.74 23.29
N HIS A 371 -14.50 -0.91 22.07
CA HIS A 371 -15.25 -0.70 20.82
C HIS A 371 -16.49 -1.59 20.70
N ALA A 372 -16.41 -2.85 21.20
CA ALA A 372 -17.56 -3.74 21.23
C ALA A 372 -18.69 -3.16 22.09
N LYS A 373 -18.36 -2.64 23.28
CA LYS A 373 -19.35 -2.04 24.19
C LYS A 373 -19.92 -0.72 23.65
N GLU A 374 -19.08 0.13 23.09
CA GLU A 374 -19.49 1.38 22.46
C GLU A 374 -20.41 1.14 21.26
N ALA A 375 -20.06 0.18 20.40
CA ALA A 375 -20.89 -0.23 19.24
C ALA A 375 -22.24 -0.77 19.69
N GLN A 376 -22.25 -1.66 20.71
CA GLN A 376 -23.46 -2.21 21.28
C GLN A 376 -24.34 -1.11 21.86
N TYR A 377 -23.78 -0.22 22.67
CA TYR A 377 -24.52 0.89 23.27
C TYR A 377 -25.12 1.82 22.21
N ALA A 378 -24.30 2.19 21.20
CA ALA A 378 -24.76 3.06 20.12
C ALA A 378 -25.91 2.40 19.32
N ALA A 379 -25.78 1.11 19.00
CA ALA A 379 -26.83 0.36 18.30
C ALA A 379 -28.14 0.29 19.11
N GLN A 380 -28.05 -0.02 20.41
CA GLN A 380 -29.21 -0.07 21.31
C GLN A 380 -29.89 1.29 21.44
N ARG A 381 -29.09 2.36 21.64
CA ARG A 381 -29.61 3.75 21.75
C ARG A 381 -30.32 4.20 20.47
N LEU A 382 -29.87 3.77 19.31
CA LEU A 382 -30.48 4.05 17.99
C LEU A 382 -31.63 3.10 17.63
N GLY A 383 -31.99 2.16 18.49
CA GLY A 383 -33.05 1.19 18.21
C GLY A 383 -32.69 0.14 17.12
N VAL A 384 -31.40 -0.06 16.83
CA VAL A 384 -30.97 -1.06 15.87
C VAL A 384 -31.21 -2.47 16.43
N PRO A 385 -32.02 -3.31 15.77
CA PRO A 385 -32.28 -4.67 16.26
C PRO A 385 -31.03 -5.55 16.16
N PRO A 386 -30.96 -6.69 16.87
CA PRO A 386 -29.86 -7.64 16.75
C PRO A 386 -29.54 -8.00 15.29
N THR A 387 -28.34 -7.67 14.89
CA THR A 387 -27.83 -7.85 13.53
C THR A 387 -26.30 -7.98 13.53
N VAL A 388 -25.65 -7.94 12.37
CA VAL A 388 -24.21 -7.88 12.25
C VAL A 388 -23.76 -6.41 12.33
N ILE A 389 -22.83 -6.09 13.24
CA ILE A 389 -22.14 -4.80 13.28
C ILE A 389 -20.77 -4.97 12.61
N TYR A 390 -20.49 -4.17 11.59
CA TYR A 390 -19.25 -4.24 10.84
C TYR A 390 -18.20 -3.31 11.45
N PHE A 391 -17.15 -3.89 12.02
CA PHE A 391 -16.02 -3.15 12.59
C PHE A 391 -14.99 -2.84 11.50
N ALA A 392 -14.65 -1.57 11.33
CA ALA A 392 -13.80 -1.10 10.25
C ALA A 392 -12.32 -1.19 10.60
N VAL A 393 -11.51 -1.68 9.66
CA VAL A 393 -10.05 -1.59 9.63
C VAL A 393 -9.64 -0.85 8.36
N ASP A 394 -9.44 0.45 8.47
CA ASP A 394 -9.01 1.35 7.39
C ASP A 394 -7.49 1.58 7.46
N TYR A 395 -6.76 0.48 7.52
CA TYR A 395 -5.31 0.43 7.66
C TYR A 395 -4.71 -0.71 6.84
N ASP A 396 -3.67 -0.43 6.06
CA ASP A 396 -2.95 -1.42 5.26
C ASP A 396 -1.99 -2.23 6.15
N ALA A 397 -2.54 -3.17 6.93
CA ALA A 397 -1.75 -3.99 7.82
C ALA A 397 -0.95 -5.05 7.08
N THR A 398 0.33 -5.21 7.46
CA THR A 398 1.15 -6.36 7.05
C THR A 398 0.68 -7.64 7.73
N ASP A 399 1.01 -8.80 7.16
CA ASP A 399 0.61 -10.10 7.75
C ASP A 399 1.01 -10.27 9.23
N PRO A 400 2.22 -9.90 9.67
CA PRO A 400 2.56 -9.92 11.10
C PRO A 400 1.68 -8.99 11.95
N GLN A 401 1.33 -7.80 11.43
CA GLN A 401 0.45 -6.86 12.14
C GLN A 401 -0.98 -7.40 12.25
N VAL A 402 -1.47 -8.08 11.21
CA VAL A 402 -2.75 -8.79 11.31
C VAL A 402 -2.69 -9.83 12.41
N THR A 403 -1.63 -10.64 12.47
CA THR A 403 -1.45 -11.68 13.50
C THR A 403 -1.33 -11.11 14.90
N SER A 404 -0.53 -10.06 15.08
CA SER A 404 -0.15 -9.55 16.42
C SER A 404 -1.15 -8.54 16.99
N HIS A 405 -1.95 -7.86 16.15
CA HIS A 405 -2.84 -6.77 16.58
C HIS A 405 -4.29 -6.98 16.11
N ILE A 406 -4.52 -7.15 14.80
CA ILE A 406 -5.88 -7.16 14.26
C ILE A 406 -6.66 -8.40 14.72
N LEU A 407 -6.06 -9.60 14.64
CA LEU A 407 -6.69 -10.83 15.13
C LEU A 407 -7.00 -10.78 16.65
N PRO A 408 -6.08 -10.40 17.54
CA PRO A 408 -6.39 -10.23 18.97
C PRO A 408 -7.47 -9.18 19.22
N TYR A 409 -7.45 -8.07 18.50
CA TYR A 409 -8.51 -7.04 18.56
C TYR A 409 -9.89 -7.63 18.23
N PHE A 410 -10.05 -8.32 17.10
CA PHE A 410 -11.32 -8.92 16.72
C PHE A 410 -11.77 -10.02 17.68
N LYS A 411 -10.84 -10.78 18.24
CA LYS A 411 -11.15 -11.76 19.30
C LYS A 411 -11.75 -11.06 20.53
N ALA A 412 -11.18 -9.94 20.95
CA ALA A 412 -11.69 -9.14 22.06
C ALA A 412 -13.07 -8.52 21.73
N VAL A 413 -13.26 -8.04 20.50
CA VAL A 413 -14.56 -7.57 20.02
C VAL A 413 -15.62 -8.67 20.11
N THR A 414 -15.31 -9.87 19.60
CA THR A 414 -16.23 -11.03 19.64
C THR A 414 -16.57 -11.44 21.08
N GLN A 415 -15.60 -11.42 21.99
CA GLN A 415 -15.81 -11.75 23.39
C GLN A 415 -16.68 -10.75 24.15
N SER A 416 -16.70 -9.49 23.72
CA SER A 416 -17.36 -8.39 24.46
C SER A 416 -18.66 -7.90 23.84
N LEU A 417 -18.89 -8.17 22.57
CA LEU A 417 -20.13 -7.80 21.89
C LEU A 417 -21.28 -8.68 22.37
N GLY A 418 -22.29 -8.05 22.97
CA GLY A 418 -23.47 -8.72 23.52
C GLY A 418 -24.75 -8.27 22.83
N GLY A 419 -25.90 -8.48 23.50
CA GLY A 419 -27.18 -7.99 23.01
C GLY A 419 -27.68 -8.70 21.74
N GLY A 420 -27.16 -9.86 21.42
CA GLY A 420 -27.52 -10.62 20.21
C GLY A 420 -26.89 -10.10 18.93
N TYR A 421 -26.01 -9.08 19.00
CA TYR A 421 -25.26 -8.61 17.85
C TYR A 421 -24.14 -9.57 17.49
N ARG A 422 -23.81 -9.63 16.20
CA ARG A 422 -22.72 -10.45 15.65
C ARG A 422 -21.63 -9.54 15.08
N VAL A 423 -20.39 -10.01 15.09
CA VAL A 423 -19.25 -9.27 14.54
C VAL A 423 -19.19 -9.45 13.03
N GLY A 424 -19.11 -8.33 12.32
CA GLY A 424 -18.73 -8.25 10.91
C GLY A 424 -17.41 -7.52 10.74
N ILE A 425 -16.81 -7.60 9.56
CA ILE A 425 -15.53 -7.00 9.25
C ILE A 425 -15.68 -6.12 8.00
N TYR A 426 -15.20 -4.88 8.10
CA TYR A 426 -15.08 -3.94 6.99
C TYR A 426 -13.61 -3.60 6.80
N ALA A 427 -12.92 -4.27 5.89
CA ALA A 427 -11.46 -4.18 5.75
C ALA A 427 -10.99 -4.61 4.36
N SER A 428 -9.67 -4.59 4.16
CA SER A 428 -9.05 -5.19 2.97
C SER A 428 -9.33 -6.70 2.90
N ARG A 429 -9.32 -7.26 1.69
CA ARG A 429 -9.59 -8.70 1.46
C ARG A 429 -8.73 -9.62 2.31
N ASN A 430 -7.43 -9.31 2.44
CA ASN A 430 -6.51 -10.12 3.25
C ASN A 430 -6.95 -10.17 4.71
N ILE A 431 -7.28 -9.02 5.29
CA ILE A 431 -7.74 -8.93 6.68
C ILE A 431 -9.07 -9.68 6.84
N CYS A 432 -10.06 -9.44 5.97
CA CYS A 432 -11.34 -10.14 6.01
C CYS A 432 -11.16 -11.66 5.96
N THR A 433 -10.35 -12.16 5.03
CA THR A 433 -10.08 -13.60 4.87
C THR A 433 -9.43 -14.18 6.13
N ARG A 434 -8.41 -13.53 6.65
CA ARG A 434 -7.66 -14.04 7.82
C ARG A 434 -8.49 -14.05 9.10
N ILE A 435 -9.33 -13.03 9.29
CA ILE A 435 -10.21 -12.99 10.47
C ILE A 435 -11.34 -14.01 10.34
N ALA A 436 -11.97 -14.13 9.14
CA ALA A 436 -12.99 -15.14 8.91
C ALA A 436 -12.47 -16.58 9.08
N GLN A 437 -11.19 -16.83 8.77
CA GLN A 437 -10.54 -18.14 9.00
C GLN A 437 -10.20 -18.40 10.47
N ALA A 438 -10.05 -17.36 11.27
CA ALA A 438 -9.71 -17.48 12.68
C ALA A 438 -10.93 -17.64 13.61
N GLY A 439 -12.16 -17.56 13.07
CA GLY A 439 -13.44 -17.67 13.81
C GLY A 439 -13.92 -16.34 14.32
#